data_cea95930626830e3707a1ed83649d119
#
_entry.id   cea95930626830e3707a1ed83649d119
#
_cell.length_a   1.000
_cell.length_b   1.000
_cell.length_c   1.000
_cell.angle_alpha   90.00
_cell.angle_beta   90.00
_cell.angle_gamma   90.00
#
_symmetry.space_group_name_H-M   'P 1'
#
loop_
_entity.id
_entity.type
_entity.pdbx_description
1 polymer ?
#
loop_
_entity_poly.entity_id
_entity_poly.type
_entity_poly.pdbx_seq_one_letter_code
_entity_poly.pdbx_strand_id
1 'polypeptide(L)'
;MGVLSVPAAVRAILLDIEGTTTPIAFVKDTLFPYIRDNVQEYLRVHWEEEECQQDVSLLRKQAEEDSNLAGVVPIPPETGTREEDSERVIEAVVDNVHWQMSLDRKTTALKQLQGHIWKAAYTTGQVKGEVFEDVVPAIRKWREAGMKVYIYSSGSVEAQKLLFGYSTEGDILELFDGHFDTKIGHKVESESYKRIAASIGCSTDNILFLTDVTQGMASMTFSDVEISIFQMGFLEQ
;
A
#
# COMPACT_ATOMS: atom_id res chain seq x y z
N MET A 1 -16.03 15.76 21.25
CA MET A 1 -14.99 14.79 20.86
C MET A 1 -15.41 13.43 21.35
N GLY A 2 -15.87 12.56 20.47
CA GLY A 2 -16.15 11.17 20.83
C GLY A 2 -14.82 10.41 20.92
N VAL A 3 -14.37 10.15 22.15
CA VAL A 3 -13.23 9.25 22.36
C VAL A 3 -13.70 7.86 21.95
N LEU A 4 -13.03 7.22 20.99
CA LEU A 4 -13.26 5.82 20.64
C LEU A 4 -13.13 5.00 21.94
N SER A 5 -14.23 4.42 22.41
CA SER A 5 -14.21 3.53 23.55
C SER A 5 -13.77 2.15 23.07
N VAL A 6 -12.49 1.82 23.28
CA VAL A 6 -11.99 0.49 22.94
C VAL A 6 -12.51 -0.53 23.97
N PRO A 7 -13.17 -1.63 23.55
CA PRO A 7 -13.64 -2.68 24.46
C PRO A 7 -12.53 -3.25 25.34
N ALA A 8 -12.85 -3.58 26.58
CA ALA A 8 -11.86 -4.04 27.56
C ALA A 8 -11.16 -5.36 27.19
N ALA A 9 -11.76 -6.17 26.30
CA ALA A 9 -11.18 -7.41 25.81
C ALA A 9 -10.10 -7.19 24.75
N VAL A 10 -10.06 -6.02 24.07
CA VAL A 10 -9.12 -5.73 22.99
C VAL A 10 -7.68 -5.67 23.51
N ARG A 11 -6.80 -6.33 22.81
CA ARG A 11 -5.35 -6.38 23.06
C ARG A 11 -4.54 -5.88 21.90
N ALA A 12 -5.12 -5.93 20.69
CA ALA A 12 -4.47 -5.48 19.46
C ALA A 12 -5.41 -4.61 18.64
N ILE A 13 -4.89 -3.52 18.12
CA ILE A 13 -5.56 -2.66 17.15
C ILE A 13 -4.95 -2.96 15.79
N LEU A 14 -5.80 -3.24 14.81
CA LEU A 14 -5.42 -3.40 13.42
C LEU A 14 -5.94 -2.16 12.66
N LEU A 15 -5.08 -1.49 11.93
CA LEU A 15 -5.40 -0.24 11.22
C LEU A 15 -5.33 -0.42 9.71
N ASP A 16 -6.34 0.05 9.02
CA ASP A 16 -6.28 0.31 7.59
C ASP A 16 -5.50 1.59 7.31
N ILE A 17 -5.14 1.82 6.05
CA ILE A 17 -4.40 3.02 5.61
C ILE A 17 -5.34 4.00 4.94
N GLU A 18 -5.83 3.68 3.74
CA GLU A 18 -6.61 4.58 2.90
C GLU A 18 -7.95 4.92 3.57
N GLY A 19 -8.21 6.21 3.80
CA GLY A 19 -9.44 6.67 4.46
C GLY A 19 -9.49 6.43 5.98
N THR A 20 -8.48 5.78 6.56
CA THR A 20 -8.41 5.45 7.99
C THR A 20 -7.26 6.16 8.69
N THR A 21 -6.02 5.89 8.32
CA THR A 21 -4.84 6.59 8.85
C THR A 21 -4.35 7.70 7.94
N THR A 22 -4.68 7.62 6.65
CA THR A 22 -4.17 8.46 5.57
C THR A 22 -5.33 8.93 4.70
N PRO A 23 -5.38 10.22 4.30
CA PRO A 23 -6.40 10.71 3.39
C PRO A 23 -6.44 9.94 2.08
N ILE A 24 -7.63 9.54 1.62
CA ILE A 24 -7.80 8.90 0.30
C ILE A 24 -7.28 9.82 -0.82
N ALA A 25 -7.45 11.12 -0.67
CA ALA A 25 -6.96 12.13 -1.61
C ALA A 25 -5.43 12.04 -1.77
N PHE A 26 -4.67 11.83 -0.68
CA PHE A 26 -3.22 11.67 -0.79
C PHE A 26 -2.84 10.50 -1.69
N VAL A 27 -3.50 9.36 -1.56
CA VAL A 27 -3.24 8.19 -2.39
C VAL A 27 -3.63 8.45 -3.85
N LYS A 28 -4.84 8.99 -4.08
CA LYS A 28 -5.40 9.20 -5.43
C LYS A 28 -4.78 10.38 -6.17
N ASP A 29 -4.49 11.47 -5.47
CA ASP A 29 -4.14 12.75 -6.08
C ASP A 29 -2.63 13.05 -5.96
N THR A 30 -1.90 12.28 -5.15
CA THR A 30 -0.45 12.44 -4.97
C THR A 30 0.32 11.17 -5.35
N LEU A 31 0.10 10.04 -4.66
CA LEU A 31 0.96 8.86 -4.84
C LEU A 31 0.86 8.23 -6.23
N PHE A 32 -0.36 7.94 -6.72
CA PHE A 32 -0.52 7.34 -8.05
C PHE A 32 -0.21 8.30 -9.19
N PRO A 33 -0.64 9.58 -9.15
CA PRO A 33 -0.19 10.56 -10.14
C PRO A 33 1.32 10.73 -10.18
N TYR A 34 2.00 10.70 -9.03
CA TYR A 34 3.46 10.77 -8.99
C TYR A 34 4.11 9.66 -9.84
N ILE A 35 3.64 8.41 -9.74
CA ILE A 35 4.14 7.31 -10.58
C ILE A 35 3.94 7.63 -12.06
N ARG A 36 2.70 8.00 -12.43
CA ARG A 36 2.35 8.28 -13.84
C ARG A 36 3.24 9.36 -14.45
N ASP A 37 3.48 10.42 -13.66
CA ASP A 37 4.18 11.60 -14.16
C ASP A 37 5.70 11.44 -14.12
N ASN A 38 6.25 10.49 -13.33
CA ASN A 38 7.69 10.34 -13.11
C ASN A 38 8.27 8.98 -13.55
N VAL A 39 7.47 8.01 -13.97
CA VAL A 39 7.97 6.67 -14.33
C VAL A 39 9.00 6.73 -15.47
N GLN A 40 8.82 7.58 -16.46
CA GLN A 40 9.76 7.72 -17.58
C GLN A 40 11.13 8.22 -17.12
N GLU A 41 11.15 9.28 -16.31
CA GLU A 41 12.38 9.85 -15.79
C GLU A 41 13.08 8.86 -14.84
N TYR A 42 12.31 8.19 -13.99
CA TYR A 42 12.85 7.13 -13.12
C TYR A 42 13.55 6.05 -13.93
N LEU A 43 12.93 5.53 -14.98
CA LEU A 43 13.51 4.49 -15.82
C LEU A 43 14.79 4.98 -16.54
N ARG A 44 14.81 6.21 -17.04
CA ARG A 44 16.01 6.79 -17.67
C ARG A 44 17.18 6.91 -16.69
N VAL A 45 16.92 7.40 -15.49
CA VAL A 45 17.97 7.61 -14.48
C VAL A 45 18.53 6.29 -13.95
N HIS A 46 17.66 5.29 -13.76
CA HIS A 46 18.02 4.01 -13.16
C HIS A 46 18.21 2.86 -14.16
N TRP A 47 18.23 3.15 -15.47
CA TRP A 47 18.21 2.14 -16.52
C TRP A 47 19.30 1.09 -16.38
N GLU A 48 20.53 1.52 -16.07
CA GLU A 48 21.69 0.63 -15.91
C GLU A 48 21.71 -0.14 -14.57
N GLU A 49 20.78 0.13 -13.67
CA GLU A 49 20.70 -0.54 -12.38
C GLU A 49 20.03 -1.91 -12.51
N GLU A 50 20.60 -2.91 -11.85
CA GLU A 50 20.08 -4.27 -11.86
C GLU A 50 18.62 -4.35 -11.37
N GLU A 51 18.26 -3.58 -10.34
CA GLU A 51 16.90 -3.49 -9.80
C GLU A 51 15.90 -3.02 -10.87
N CYS A 52 16.26 -1.99 -11.62
CA CYS A 52 15.43 -1.46 -12.73
C CYS A 52 15.29 -2.48 -13.87
N GLN A 53 16.37 -3.15 -14.26
CA GLN A 53 16.33 -4.17 -15.31
C GLN A 53 15.50 -5.40 -14.89
N GLN A 54 15.50 -5.76 -13.62
CA GLN A 54 14.63 -6.81 -13.08
C GLN A 54 13.15 -6.39 -13.16
N ASP A 55 12.81 -5.15 -12.81
CA ASP A 55 11.45 -4.62 -12.94
C ASP A 55 10.95 -4.66 -14.38
N VAL A 56 11.78 -4.20 -15.32
CA VAL A 56 11.46 -4.23 -16.76
C VAL A 56 11.26 -5.66 -17.26
N SER A 57 12.10 -6.60 -16.81
CA SER A 57 11.97 -8.02 -17.16
C SER A 57 10.66 -8.63 -16.64
N LEU A 58 10.27 -8.30 -15.40
CA LEU A 58 9.01 -8.77 -14.80
C LEU A 58 7.79 -8.17 -15.53
N LEU A 59 7.84 -6.88 -15.88
CA LEU A 59 6.77 -6.22 -16.63
C LEU A 59 6.64 -6.79 -18.04
N ARG A 60 7.74 -7.12 -18.71
CA ARG A 60 7.74 -7.78 -20.02
C ARG A 60 7.06 -9.13 -19.95
N LYS A 61 7.45 -9.97 -18.97
CA LYS A 61 6.79 -11.25 -18.71
C LYS A 61 5.30 -11.10 -18.44
N GLN A 62 4.91 -10.12 -17.61
CA GLN A 62 3.50 -9.83 -17.36
C GLN A 62 2.76 -9.43 -18.64
N ALA A 63 3.36 -8.59 -19.49
CA ALA A 63 2.76 -8.20 -20.77
C ALA A 63 2.57 -9.38 -21.74
N GLU A 64 3.50 -10.36 -21.73
CA GLU A 64 3.35 -11.61 -22.49
C GLU A 64 2.19 -12.46 -21.98
N GLU A 65 2.06 -12.61 -20.66
CA GLU A 65 0.94 -13.31 -20.00
C GLU A 65 -0.41 -12.64 -20.32
N ASP A 66 -0.40 -11.32 -20.42
CA ASP A 66 -1.57 -10.48 -20.69
C ASP A 66 -1.92 -10.36 -22.19
N SER A 67 -1.20 -11.03 -23.06
CA SER A 67 -1.31 -10.89 -24.53
C SER A 67 -2.74 -11.04 -25.10
N ASN A 68 -3.63 -11.70 -24.39
CA ASN A 68 -5.03 -11.87 -24.76
C ASN A 68 -5.97 -10.75 -24.24
N LEU A 69 -5.45 -9.81 -23.47
CA LEU A 69 -6.25 -8.71 -22.92
C LEU A 69 -6.37 -7.57 -23.93
N ALA A 70 -7.57 -6.98 -24.00
CA ALA A 70 -7.81 -5.84 -24.87
C ALA A 70 -6.93 -4.64 -24.51
N GLY A 71 -6.25 -4.08 -25.51
CA GLY A 71 -5.43 -2.89 -25.33
C GLY A 71 -4.10 -3.12 -24.61
N VAL A 72 -3.67 -4.37 -24.39
CA VAL A 72 -2.37 -4.67 -23.82
C VAL A 72 -1.24 -3.99 -24.63
N VAL A 73 -0.29 -3.39 -23.92
CA VAL A 73 0.89 -2.80 -24.51
C VAL A 73 2.06 -3.77 -24.34
N PRO A 74 2.60 -4.34 -25.45
CA PRO A 74 3.73 -5.25 -25.36
C PRO A 74 5.02 -4.49 -25.06
N ILE A 75 5.94 -5.11 -24.33
CA ILE A 75 7.27 -4.57 -24.02
C ILE A 75 8.29 -5.36 -24.85
N PRO A 76 8.93 -4.75 -25.88
CA PRO A 76 9.88 -5.45 -26.72
C PRO A 76 11.16 -5.82 -25.95
N PRO A 77 11.89 -6.85 -26.40
CA PRO A 77 13.23 -7.10 -25.87
C PRO A 77 14.18 -5.97 -26.30
N GLU A 78 15.21 -5.76 -25.51
CA GLU A 78 16.32 -4.92 -25.90
C GLU A 78 17.16 -5.68 -26.96
N THR A 79 17.29 -5.12 -28.15
CA THR A 79 17.92 -5.80 -29.30
C THR A 79 19.32 -5.30 -29.63
N GLY A 80 19.79 -4.27 -28.91
CA GLY A 80 21.09 -3.64 -29.14
C GLY A 80 21.60 -2.90 -27.91
N THR A 81 22.82 -2.36 -28.09
CA THR A 81 23.51 -1.55 -27.05
C THR A 81 23.38 -0.04 -27.33
N ARG A 82 22.48 0.35 -28.24
CA ARG A 82 22.31 1.77 -28.64
C ARG A 82 21.31 2.43 -27.66
N GLU A 83 21.57 3.67 -27.34
CA GLU A 83 20.69 4.53 -26.55
C GLU A 83 19.24 4.60 -27.12
N GLU A 84 19.13 4.60 -28.48
CA GLU A 84 17.84 4.56 -29.17
C GLU A 84 17.03 3.28 -28.90
N ASP A 85 17.71 2.14 -28.70
CA ASP A 85 17.03 0.86 -28.36
C ASP A 85 16.50 0.87 -26.92
N SER A 86 17.29 1.40 -25.99
CA SER A 86 16.87 1.56 -24.59
C SER A 86 15.68 2.51 -24.46
N GLU A 87 15.73 3.67 -25.14
CA GLU A 87 14.62 4.64 -25.11
C GLU A 87 13.32 4.04 -25.65
N ARG A 88 13.38 3.26 -26.73
CA ARG A 88 12.20 2.56 -27.26
C ARG A 88 11.61 1.57 -26.27
N VAL A 89 12.43 0.85 -25.51
CA VAL A 89 11.96 -0.07 -24.48
C VAL A 89 11.38 0.72 -23.31
N ILE A 90 12.00 1.81 -22.88
CA ILE A 90 11.50 2.71 -21.84
C ILE A 90 10.11 3.22 -22.20
N GLU A 91 9.91 3.74 -23.41
CA GLU A 91 8.60 4.21 -23.88
C GLU A 91 7.54 3.10 -23.79
N ALA A 92 7.87 1.89 -24.25
CA ALA A 92 6.95 0.77 -24.18
C ALA A 92 6.61 0.34 -22.72
N VAL A 93 7.58 0.42 -21.81
CA VAL A 93 7.35 0.19 -20.37
C VAL A 93 6.43 1.25 -19.78
N VAL A 94 6.66 2.53 -20.10
CA VAL A 94 5.83 3.65 -19.66
C VAL A 94 4.38 3.45 -20.12
N ASP A 95 4.19 3.16 -21.40
CA ASP A 95 2.86 2.94 -21.97
C ASP A 95 2.15 1.72 -21.32
N ASN A 96 2.89 0.64 -21.08
CA ASN A 96 2.36 -0.54 -20.37
C ASN A 96 1.95 -0.21 -18.93
N VAL A 97 2.78 0.53 -18.20
CA VAL A 97 2.49 0.99 -16.82
C VAL A 97 1.23 1.86 -16.82
N HIS A 98 1.13 2.83 -17.72
CA HIS A 98 -0.05 3.70 -17.84
C HIS A 98 -1.31 2.90 -18.19
N TRP A 99 -1.20 1.94 -19.11
CA TRP A 99 -2.31 1.04 -19.45
C TRP A 99 -2.75 0.22 -18.24
N GLN A 100 -1.83 -0.42 -17.51
CA GLN A 100 -2.17 -1.18 -16.31
C GLN A 100 -2.83 -0.30 -15.24
N MET A 101 -2.29 0.92 -15.02
CA MET A 101 -2.84 1.87 -14.04
C MET A 101 -4.23 2.37 -14.46
N SER A 102 -4.49 2.59 -15.74
CA SER A 102 -5.81 3.01 -16.24
C SER A 102 -6.91 1.98 -16.00
N LEU A 103 -6.54 0.72 -15.87
CA LEU A 103 -7.43 -0.41 -15.55
C LEU A 103 -7.43 -0.80 -14.07
N ASP A 104 -6.83 0.01 -13.20
CA ASP A 104 -6.65 -0.29 -11.76
C ASP A 104 -6.07 -1.69 -11.50
N ARG A 105 -5.16 -2.14 -12.36
CA ARG A 105 -4.52 -3.45 -12.22
C ARG A 105 -3.53 -3.43 -11.04
N LYS A 106 -3.43 -4.59 -10.38
CA LYS A 106 -2.58 -4.76 -9.19
C LYS A 106 -1.63 -5.96 -9.37
N THR A 107 -1.00 -6.04 -10.56
CA THR A 107 -0.03 -7.11 -10.85
C THR A 107 1.20 -6.97 -9.97
N THR A 108 1.85 -8.08 -9.65
CA THR A 108 3.06 -8.08 -8.83
C THR A 108 4.17 -7.25 -9.47
N ALA A 109 4.36 -7.38 -10.80
CA ALA A 109 5.35 -6.64 -11.56
C ALA A 109 5.13 -5.11 -11.47
N LEU A 110 3.89 -4.65 -11.67
CA LEU A 110 3.53 -3.24 -11.55
C LEU A 110 3.79 -2.72 -10.13
N LYS A 111 3.32 -3.45 -9.10
CA LYS A 111 3.50 -3.06 -7.70
C LYS A 111 4.98 -2.95 -7.31
N GLN A 112 5.83 -3.82 -7.86
CA GLN A 112 7.27 -3.79 -7.58
C GLN A 112 7.90 -2.52 -8.14
N LEU A 113 7.71 -2.20 -9.41
CA LEU A 113 8.21 -0.95 -10.00
C LEU A 113 7.66 0.28 -9.27
N GLN A 114 6.35 0.32 -8.99
CA GLN A 114 5.75 1.41 -8.20
C GLN A 114 6.43 1.57 -6.83
N GLY A 115 6.73 0.46 -6.16
CA GLY A 115 7.44 0.46 -4.88
C GLY A 115 8.82 1.10 -4.96
N HIS A 116 9.60 0.82 -6.02
CA HIS A 116 10.92 1.38 -6.22
C HIS A 116 10.85 2.89 -6.56
N ILE A 117 9.90 3.30 -7.41
CA ILE A 117 9.67 4.73 -7.70
C ILE A 117 9.27 5.49 -6.44
N TRP A 118 8.34 4.97 -5.63
CA TRP A 118 7.97 5.60 -4.36
C TRP A 118 9.14 5.65 -3.38
N LYS A 119 9.94 4.58 -3.29
CA LYS A 119 11.15 4.57 -2.44
C LYS A 119 12.09 5.72 -2.81
N ALA A 120 12.36 5.92 -4.10
CA ALA A 120 13.16 7.05 -4.56
C ALA A 120 12.51 8.40 -4.21
N ALA A 121 11.20 8.55 -4.41
CA ALA A 121 10.47 9.78 -4.09
C ALA A 121 10.47 10.11 -2.59
N TYR A 122 10.24 9.13 -1.74
CA TYR A 122 10.27 9.31 -0.28
C TYR A 122 11.66 9.63 0.24
N THR A 123 12.68 8.92 -0.22
CA THR A 123 14.07 9.12 0.25
C THR A 123 14.65 10.46 -0.18
N THR A 124 14.23 10.99 -1.32
CA THR A 124 14.63 12.33 -1.80
C THR A 124 13.74 13.45 -1.27
N GLY A 125 12.67 13.11 -0.52
CA GLY A 125 11.76 14.09 0.07
C GLY A 125 10.78 14.72 -0.93
N GLN A 126 10.65 14.18 -2.13
CA GLN A 126 9.68 14.64 -3.14
C GLN A 126 8.25 14.27 -2.76
N VAL A 127 8.08 13.21 -1.99
CA VAL A 127 6.82 12.77 -1.41
C VAL A 127 6.99 12.61 0.09
N LYS A 128 5.96 13.00 0.86
CA LYS A 128 5.84 12.71 2.30
C LYS A 128 4.50 12.06 2.56
N GLY A 129 4.49 11.01 3.39
CA GLY A 129 3.28 10.28 3.75
C GLY A 129 2.36 11.16 4.61
N GLU A 130 1.15 11.42 4.13
CA GLU A 130 0.16 12.16 4.90
C GLU A 130 -0.54 11.22 5.89
N VAL A 131 -0.67 11.68 7.13
CA VAL A 131 -1.35 10.98 8.22
C VAL A 131 -2.30 11.97 8.88
N PHE A 132 -3.52 11.52 9.22
CA PHE A 132 -4.47 12.37 9.93
C PHE A 132 -3.91 12.76 11.31
N GLU A 133 -4.22 13.98 11.76
CA GLU A 133 -3.70 14.58 13.00
C GLU A 133 -3.99 13.77 14.26
N ASP A 134 -5.09 13.04 14.30
CA ASP A 134 -5.53 12.25 15.43
C ASP A 134 -4.91 10.84 15.50
N VAL A 135 -4.26 10.38 14.44
CA VAL A 135 -3.69 9.02 14.33
C VAL A 135 -2.55 8.80 15.32
N VAL A 136 -1.52 9.63 15.28
CA VAL A 136 -0.34 9.47 16.16
C VAL A 136 -0.73 9.59 17.64
N PRO A 137 -1.53 10.58 18.07
CA PRO A 137 -2.03 10.66 19.45
C PRO A 137 -2.85 9.42 19.87
N ALA A 138 -3.72 8.92 18.99
CA ALA A 138 -4.52 7.73 19.28
C ALA A 138 -3.66 6.48 19.47
N ILE A 139 -2.70 6.23 18.56
CA ILE A 139 -1.79 5.09 18.65
C ILE A 139 -0.97 5.14 19.94
N ARG A 140 -0.41 6.29 20.30
CA ARG A 140 0.35 6.45 21.54
C ARG A 140 -0.49 6.12 22.75
N LYS A 141 -1.74 6.61 22.80
CA LYS A 141 -2.67 6.30 23.90
C LYS A 141 -3.00 4.81 24.01
N TRP A 142 -3.21 4.12 22.89
CA TRP A 142 -3.45 2.67 22.91
C TRP A 142 -2.22 1.90 23.40
N ARG A 143 -1.03 2.29 22.96
CA ARG A 143 0.22 1.67 23.40
C ARG A 143 0.49 1.91 24.89
N GLU A 144 0.22 3.11 25.41
CA GLU A 144 0.27 3.42 26.86
C GLU A 144 -0.71 2.55 27.67
N ALA A 145 -1.86 2.21 27.08
CA ALA A 145 -2.82 1.28 27.68
C ALA A 145 -2.44 -0.21 27.51
N GLY A 146 -1.25 -0.51 26.96
CA GLY A 146 -0.71 -1.86 26.80
C GLY A 146 -1.18 -2.60 25.56
N MET A 147 -1.89 -1.94 24.63
CA MET A 147 -2.31 -2.54 23.37
C MET A 147 -1.18 -2.54 22.35
N LYS A 148 -1.20 -3.53 21.46
CA LYS A 148 -0.33 -3.62 20.28
C LYS A 148 -1.03 -3.02 19.07
N VAL A 149 -0.27 -2.41 18.15
CA VAL A 149 -0.83 -1.75 16.97
C VAL A 149 -0.19 -2.29 15.70
N TYR A 150 -1.02 -2.70 14.75
CA TYR A 150 -0.61 -3.31 13.49
C TYR A 150 -1.29 -2.60 12.31
N ILE A 151 -0.65 -2.66 11.15
CA ILE A 151 -1.22 -2.18 9.89
C ILE A 151 -1.72 -3.37 9.07
N TYR A 152 -2.88 -3.21 8.43
CA TYR A 152 -3.37 -4.14 7.41
C TYR A 152 -3.98 -3.37 6.24
N SER A 153 -3.30 -3.41 5.10
CA SER A 153 -3.68 -2.69 3.88
C SER A 153 -3.43 -3.52 2.63
N SER A 154 -4.04 -3.14 1.51
CA SER A 154 -3.77 -3.73 0.19
C SER A 154 -2.41 -3.33 -0.40
N GLY A 155 -1.81 -2.25 0.07
CA GLY A 155 -0.45 -1.86 -0.26
C GLY A 155 0.58 -2.85 0.31
N SER A 156 1.70 -3.06 -0.41
CA SER A 156 2.77 -3.94 0.08
C SER A 156 3.35 -3.45 1.42
N VAL A 157 3.88 -4.37 2.22
CA VAL A 157 4.53 -4.02 3.51
C VAL A 157 5.63 -2.97 3.30
N GLU A 158 6.37 -3.05 2.20
CA GLU A 158 7.41 -2.09 1.85
C GLU A 158 6.82 -0.68 1.61
N ALA A 159 5.72 -0.59 0.85
CA ALA A 159 5.03 0.68 0.61
C ALA A 159 4.44 1.26 1.91
N GLN A 160 3.88 0.43 2.79
CA GLN A 160 3.41 0.84 4.11
C GLN A 160 4.55 1.45 4.94
N LYS A 161 5.70 0.81 4.96
CA LYS A 161 6.89 1.28 5.70
C LYS A 161 7.44 2.59 5.13
N LEU A 162 7.40 2.78 3.82
CA LEU A 162 7.78 4.05 3.20
C LEU A 162 6.83 5.17 3.65
N LEU A 163 5.53 4.94 3.60
CA LEU A 163 4.53 5.94 3.98
C LEU A 163 4.72 6.40 5.42
N PHE A 164 4.86 5.47 6.37
CA PHE A 164 4.97 5.80 7.79
C PHE A 164 6.41 6.17 8.22
N GLY A 165 7.42 5.71 7.51
CA GLY A 165 8.82 6.08 7.76
C GLY A 165 9.17 7.49 7.27
N TYR A 166 8.45 7.99 6.25
CA TYR A 166 8.66 9.32 5.68
C TYR A 166 7.37 10.16 5.73
N SER A 167 6.70 10.13 6.89
CA SER A 167 5.44 10.85 7.06
C SER A 167 5.62 12.33 7.38
N THR A 168 4.52 13.08 7.30
CA THR A 168 4.44 14.48 7.76
C THR A 168 4.74 14.61 9.26
N GLU A 169 4.51 13.53 10.03
CA GLU A 169 4.80 13.43 11.46
C GLU A 169 6.24 12.92 11.76
N GLY A 170 7.08 12.79 10.72
CA GLY A 170 8.39 12.17 10.79
C GLY A 170 8.35 10.66 10.63
N ASP A 171 9.39 9.96 11.10
CA ASP A 171 9.41 8.50 11.14
C ASP A 171 8.59 8.01 12.34
N ILE A 172 7.47 7.36 12.06
CA ILE A 172 6.55 6.80 13.07
C ILE A 172 6.48 5.27 13.04
N LEU A 173 7.43 4.61 12.37
CA LEU A 173 7.47 3.14 12.27
C LEU A 173 7.52 2.45 13.63
N GLU A 174 8.19 3.06 14.61
CA GLU A 174 8.27 2.52 15.99
C GLU A 174 6.93 2.39 16.69
N LEU A 175 5.89 3.09 16.20
CA LEU A 175 4.54 3.01 16.77
C LEU A 175 3.80 1.74 16.38
N PHE A 176 4.26 1.01 15.36
CA PHE A 176 3.63 -0.20 14.87
C PHE A 176 4.40 -1.46 15.27
N ASP A 177 3.70 -2.45 15.77
CA ASP A 177 4.25 -3.75 16.15
C ASP A 177 4.36 -4.72 14.95
N GLY A 178 3.73 -4.40 13.81
CA GLY A 178 3.85 -5.16 12.58
C GLY A 178 2.95 -4.67 11.46
N HIS A 179 3.14 -5.27 10.28
CA HIS A 179 2.50 -4.88 9.03
C HIS A 179 2.00 -6.13 8.30
N PHE A 180 0.79 -6.05 7.75
CA PHE A 180 0.18 -7.08 6.93
C PHE A 180 -0.31 -6.50 5.61
N ASP A 181 -0.14 -7.25 4.53
CA ASP A 181 -0.66 -6.94 3.21
C ASP A 181 -1.51 -8.10 2.66
N THR A 182 -1.87 -8.07 1.40
CA THR A 182 -2.69 -9.10 0.74
C THR A 182 -2.03 -10.48 0.66
N LYS A 183 -0.75 -10.62 1.03
CA LYS A 183 -0.10 -11.93 1.15
C LYS A 183 -0.67 -12.76 2.30
N ILE A 184 -1.20 -12.12 3.36
CA ILE A 184 -1.89 -12.83 4.46
C ILE A 184 -3.31 -13.26 4.05
N GLY A 185 -3.88 -12.63 3.03
CA GLY A 185 -5.25 -12.80 2.51
C GLY A 185 -5.94 -11.46 2.29
N HIS A 186 -7.15 -11.49 1.75
CA HIS A 186 -7.92 -10.27 1.46
C HIS A 186 -8.77 -9.84 2.67
N LYS A 187 -9.04 -8.53 2.78
CA LYS A 187 -9.85 -7.94 3.86
C LYS A 187 -11.27 -8.50 3.97
N VAL A 188 -11.81 -9.03 2.87
CA VAL A 188 -13.15 -9.63 2.81
C VAL A 188 -13.17 -11.11 3.19
N GLU A 189 -12.04 -11.71 3.52
CA GLU A 189 -11.90 -13.12 3.87
C GLU A 189 -11.70 -13.27 5.38
N SER A 190 -12.60 -13.98 6.09
CA SER A 190 -12.47 -14.21 7.54
C SER A 190 -11.17 -14.95 7.90
N GLU A 191 -10.69 -15.80 7.02
CA GLU A 191 -9.46 -16.56 7.19
C GLU A 191 -8.22 -15.66 7.30
N SER A 192 -8.22 -14.49 6.64
CA SER A 192 -7.14 -13.51 6.76
C SER A 192 -6.97 -13.04 8.19
N TYR A 193 -8.07 -12.76 8.89
CA TYR A 193 -8.05 -12.31 10.29
C TYR A 193 -7.60 -13.41 11.25
N LYS A 194 -7.97 -14.66 10.99
CA LYS A 194 -7.47 -15.82 11.77
C LYS A 194 -5.96 -15.98 11.62
N ARG A 195 -5.43 -15.81 10.39
CA ARG A 195 -3.99 -15.84 10.13
C ARG A 195 -3.26 -14.68 10.81
N ILE A 196 -3.83 -13.47 10.77
CA ILE A 196 -3.30 -12.31 11.49
C ILE A 196 -3.28 -12.62 12.99
N ALA A 197 -4.39 -13.06 13.58
CA ALA A 197 -4.49 -13.40 14.98
C ALA A 197 -3.47 -14.45 15.42
N ALA A 198 -3.31 -15.52 14.62
CA ALA A 198 -2.28 -16.54 14.84
C ALA A 198 -0.86 -15.97 14.76
N SER A 199 -0.61 -15.07 13.79
CA SER A 199 0.70 -14.42 13.61
C SER A 199 1.11 -13.53 14.77
N ILE A 200 0.14 -12.81 15.38
CA ILE A 200 0.40 -11.91 16.51
C ILE A 200 0.21 -12.58 17.87
N GLY A 201 -0.26 -13.84 17.90
CA GLY A 201 -0.37 -14.63 19.11
C GLY A 201 -1.54 -14.24 20.01
N CYS A 202 -2.68 -13.80 19.44
CA CYS A 202 -3.89 -13.49 20.20
C CYS A 202 -5.14 -14.12 19.56
N SER A 203 -6.26 -14.10 20.29
CA SER A 203 -7.57 -14.48 19.73
C SER A 203 -8.11 -13.38 18.82
N THR A 204 -8.88 -13.75 17.80
CA THR A 204 -9.61 -12.81 16.95
C THR A 204 -10.51 -11.87 17.76
N ASP A 205 -11.14 -12.35 18.83
CA ASP A 205 -11.99 -11.56 19.76
C ASP A 205 -11.22 -10.45 20.49
N ASN A 206 -9.90 -10.51 20.49
CA ASN A 206 -9.04 -9.51 21.12
C ASN A 206 -8.47 -8.50 20.13
N ILE A 207 -8.91 -8.54 18.87
CA ILE A 207 -8.47 -7.63 17.79
C ILE A 207 -9.61 -6.68 17.45
N LEU A 208 -9.32 -5.39 17.42
CA LEU A 208 -10.20 -4.36 16.88
C LEU A 208 -9.60 -3.89 15.55
N PHE A 209 -10.35 -4.06 14.47
CA PHE A 209 -9.97 -3.55 13.14
C PHE A 209 -10.69 -2.24 12.84
N LEU A 210 -9.92 -1.19 12.55
CA LEU A 210 -10.41 0.11 12.14
C LEU A 210 -10.19 0.28 10.63
N THR A 211 -11.26 0.54 9.90
CA THR A 211 -11.25 0.67 8.43
C THR A 211 -12.41 1.54 7.97
N ASP A 212 -12.28 2.24 6.85
CA ASP A 212 -13.35 2.96 6.18
C ASP A 212 -14.13 2.08 5.17
N VAL A 213 -13.63 0.89 4.87
CA VAL A 213 -14.22 -0.02 3.89
C VAL A 213 -15.42 -0.75 4.48
N THR A 214 -16.63 -0.39 3.99
CA THR A 214 -17.89 -1.00 4.39
C THR A 214 -18.35 -2.13 3.46
N GLN A 215 -17.94 -2.10 2.18
CA GLN A 215 -18.36 -3.06 1.17
C GLN A 215 -17.66 -4.41 1.32
N GLY A 216 -18.44 -5.48 1.27
CA GLY A 216 -17.95 -6.86 1.40
C GLY A 216 -17.77 -7.34 2.83
N MET A 217 -17.68 -6.43 3.81
CA MET A 217 -17.56 -6.79 5.23
C MET A 217 -18.90 -7.06 5.88
N ALA A 218 -19.98 -6.47 5.40
CA ALA A 218 -21.36 -6.69 5.91
C ALA A 218 -21.90 -8.11 5.63
N SER A 219 -21.30 -8.85 4.70
CA SER A 219 -21.67 -10.25 4.40
C SER A 219 -20.87 -11.28 5.19
N MET A 220 -19.86 -10.85 5.92
CA MET A 220 -19.08 -11.73 6.80
C MET A 220 -19.83 -11.88 8.11
N THR A 221 -20.24 -13.10 8.45
CA THR A 221 -20.68 -13.44 9.79
C THR A 221 -19.45 -13.40 10.73
N PHE A 222 -19.18 -12.22 11.26
CA PHE A 222 -18.12 -12.03 12.24
C PHE A 222 -18.58 -12.55 13.60
N SER A 223 -18.52 -13.85 13.81
CA SER A 223 -18.57 -14.39 15.16
C SER A 223 -17.27 -14.17 15.93
N ASP A 224 -16.21 -13.72 15.26
CA ASP A 224 -14.85 -13.89 15.77
C ASP A 224 -13.96 -12.63 15.67
N VAL A 225 -14.40 -11.48 15.14
CA VAL A 225 -13.60 -10.23 15.09
C VAL A 225 -14.52 -9.03 15.31
N GLU A 226 -14.21 -8.16 16.26
CA GLU A 226 -14.90 -6.89 16.41
C GLU A 226 -14.38 -5.90 15.36
N ILE A 227 -15.22 -5.58 14.35
CA ILE A 227 -14.90 -4.59 13.34
C ILE A 227 -15.68 -3.32 13.65
N SER A 228 -14.95 -2.26 13.94
CA SER A 228 -15.51 -0.92 13.99
C SER A 228 -15.15 -0.17 12.72
N ILE A 229 -16.17 0.25 12.00
CA ILE A 229 -16.02 1.16 10.85
C ILE A 229 -15.73 2.53 11.46
N PHE A 230 -14.49 2.98 11.32
CA PHE A 230 -14.07 4.27 11.83
C PHE A 230 -13.27 5.00 10.76
N GLN A 231 -13.74 6.16 10.38
CA GLN A 231 -12.95 7.14 9.65
C GLN A 231 -12.27 8.02 10.71
N MET A 232 -10.96 7.93 10.85
CA MET A 232 -10.16 8.92 11.57
C MET A 232 -10.09 10.17 10.68
N GLY A 233 -10.02 11.36 11.23
CA GLY A 233 -10.03 12.61 10.45
C GLY A 233 -11.33 13.41 10.50
N PHE A 234 -12.18 13.22 11.50
CA PHE A 234 -13.41 14.01 11.71
C PHE A 234 -13.18 15.44 12.25
N LEU A 235 -11.98 15.98 12.14
CA LEU A 235 -11.71 17.36 12.59
C LEU A 235 -11.86 18.44 11.50
N GLU A 236 -12.26 18.06 10.28
CA GLU A 236 -12.61 19.04 9.24
C GLU A 236 -14.12 18.97 8.91
N GLN A 237 -14.92 19.62 9.71
CA GLN A 237 -16.13 20.38 9.33
C GLN A 237 -16.37 21.51 10.31
#